data_b77f8f504b0476e9f0f3cd75114f251b
#
_entry.id   b77f8f504b0476e9f0f3cd75114f251b
#
_cell.length_a   1.000
_cell.length_b   1.000
_cell.length_c   1.000
_cell.angle_alpha   90.00
_cell.angle_beta   90.00
_cell.angle_gamma   90.00
#
_symmetry.space_group_name_H-M   'P 1'
#
loop_
_entity.id
_entity.type
_entity.pdbx_description
1 polymer ?
#
loop_
_entity_poly.entity_id
_entity_poly.type
_entity_poly.pdbx_seq_one_letter_code
_entity_poly.pdbx_strand_id
1 'polypeptide(L)'
;MEQTFFKFDEKILNASERALERAEHSFARIEKNTEYNQQKVLAAFIENRVSESHFTETTGYGYGGRETLDKVFASAFGAEAALVRHSFACGTHTLGVALFGLLRPGDTMLSVTGQPYDTIHPVIGITGEGMGSLKDFGVKYEQVDLNSDGEPDIPAITEAVKAKHPKLVYIQRSRGYTLRPSLSVEKIAEIAKAVKSVSDSIVFVDNCYGEFVQRVEPVQVGADIMAGSLIKNAGGGIAKNGGYIAGKADLVEKCAYRATVPGLGREVGASLGQNRELFMGIFNSPHIVGEALKTAVFAAALFEEFGFDVTPTSDEERFDIIQTVQLRTPEALIAFCQGMQAGAPVDSFVVPEPWDMPGYDSQVIMAAGAFTMGSSIELSADAPLREPYAAWMQGGFNFHSAKAGVMLAAQAMHDRGLI
;
A
#
# COMPACT_ATOMS: atom_id res chain seq x y z
N MET A 1 14.49 -37.99 -2.92
CA MET A 1 14.91 -36.59 -3.21
C MET A 1 13.74 -35.92 -3.89
N GLU A 2 13.14 -34.94 -3.23
CA GLU A 2 12.17 -34.10 -3.92
C GLU A 2 12.87 -33.37 -5.06
N GLN A 3 12.21 -33.28 -6.20
CA GLN A 3 12.76 -32.61 -7.37
C GLN A 3 12.77 -31.09 -7.10
N THR A 4 13.95 -30.51 -6.90
CA THR A 4 14.10 -29.04 -6.75
C THR A 4 14.28 -28.43 -8.14
N PHE A 5 13.45 -27.43 -8.47
CA PHE A 5 13.52 -26.70 -9.75
C PHE A 5 14.63 -25.65 -9.74
N PHE A 6 15.06 -25.23 -8.57
CA PHE A 6 16.14 -24.25 -8.36
C PHE A 6 17.29 -24.91 -7.60
N LYS A 7 18.52 -24.45 -7.87
CA LYS A 7 19.70 -24.88 -7.12
C LYS A 7 19.94 -23.94 -5.97
N PHE A 8 19.84 -24.45 -4.75
CA PHE A 8 20.18 -23.74 -3.55
C PHE A 8 21.32 -24.45 -2.82
N ASP A 9 22.21 -23.66 -2.20
CA ASP A 9 23.18 -24.18 -1.27
C ASP A 9 22.50 -24.77 -0.03
N GLU A 10 23.11 -25.76 0.59
CA GLU A 10 22.59 -26.42 1.79
C GLU A 10 22.37 -25.41 2.94
N LYS A 11 23.22 -24.37 3.03
CA LYS A 11 23.06 -23.29 3.99
C LYS A 11 21.74 -22.55 3.82
N ILE A 12 21.35 -22.25 2.57
CA ILE A 12 20.08 -21.58 2.26
C ILE A 12 18.88 -22.47 2.52
N LEU A 13 18.97 -23.75 2.16
CA LEU A 13 17.91 -24.72 2.42
C LEU A 13 17.63 -24.86 3.92
N ASN A 14 18.68 -25.08 4.72
CA ASN A 14 18.57 -25.22 6.17
C ASN A 14 18.06 -23.94 6.84
N ALA A 15 18.49 -22.77 6.39
CA ALA A 15 17.98 -21.48 6.90
C ALA A 15 16.50 -21.30 6.54
N SER A 16 16.09 -21.71 5.33
CA SER A 16 14.68 -21.64 4.91
C SER A 16 13.76 -22.54 5.75
N GLU A 17 14.21 -23.73 6.13
CA GLU A 17 13.45 -24.63 7.02
C GLU A 17 13.25 -23.99 8.40
N ARG A 18 14.33 -23.50 9.02
CA ARG A 18 14.22 -22.79 10.32
C ARG A 18 13.37 -21.51 10.24
N ALA A 19 13.47 -20.78 9.13
CA ALA A 19 12.64 -19.60 8.91
C ALA A 19 11.14 -19.95 8.83
N LEU A 20 10.78 -21.08 8.21
CA LEU A 20 9.40 -21.57 8.16
C LEU A 20 8.90 -21.98 9.54
N GLU A 21 9.71 -22.70 10.33
CA GLU A 21 9.37 -23.07 11.71
C GLU A 21 9.12 -21.82 12.57
N ARG A 22 9.99 -20.81 12.46
CA ARG A 22 9.82 -19.53 13.17
C ARG A 22 8.55 -18.78 12.74
N ALA A 23 8.21 -18.82 11.45
CA ALA A 23 7.07 -18.13 10.87
C ALA A 23 5.71 -18.77 11.21
N GLU A 24 5.64 -20.00 11.71
CA GLU A 24 4.41 -20.79 11.86
C GLU A 24 3.32 -20.04 12.64
N HIS A 25 3.67 -19.43 13.78
CA HIS A 25 2.72 -18.68 14.59
C HIS A 25 2.17 -17.45 13.87
N SER A 26 3.04 -16.69 13.19
CA SER A 26 2.64 -15.52 12.41
C SER A 26 1.78 -15.92 11.21
N PHE A 27 2.09 -17.02 10.53
CA PHE A 27 1.26 -17.57 9.45
C PHE A 27 -0.14 -17.94 9.93
N ALA A 28 -0.25 -18.63 11.08
CA ALA A 28 -1.55 -18.97 11.66
C ALA A 28 -2.41 -17.73 11.99
N ARG A 29 -1.80 -16.63 12.43
CA ARG A 29 -2.47 -15.35 12.66
C ARG A 29 -2.92 -14.71 11.35
N ILE A 30 -2.08 -14.71 10.33
CA ILE A 30 -2.39 -14.19 8.99
C ILE A 30 -3.57 -14.96 8.40
N GLU A 31 -3.57 -16.28 8.44
CA GLU A 31 -4.67 -17.12 7.93
C GLU A 31 -6.01 -16.77 8.57
N LYS A 32 -6.07 -16.58 9.88
CA LYS A 32 -7.30 -16.17 10.59
C LYS A 32 -7.83 -14.81 10.15
N ASN A 33 -6.93 -13.86 9.85
CA ASN A 33 -7.33 -12.55 9.34
C ASN A 33 -7.76 -12.63 7.88
N THR A 34 -7.05 -13.43 7.08
CA THR A 34 -7.39 -13.71 5.68
C THR A 34 -8.79 -14.34 5.58
N GLU A 35 -9.07 -15.38 6.36
CA GLU A 35 -10.40 -16.01 6.41
C GLU A 35 -11.49 -15.02 6.76
N TYR A 36 -11.29 -14.24 7.82
CA TYR A 36 -12.26 -13.21 8.23
C TYR A 36 -12.54 -12.20 7.12
N ASN A 37 -11.48 -11.64 6.52
CA ASN A 37 -11.60 -10.65 5.46
C ASN A 37 -12.22 -11.25 4.18
N GLN A 38 -11.91 -12.51 3.85
CA GLN A 38 -12.51 -13.20 2.71
C GLN A 38 -14.01 -13.39 2.88
N GLN A 39 -14.47 -13.78 4.09
CA GLN A 39 -15.87 -13.88 4.41
C GLN A 39 -16.57 -12.51 4.39
N LYS A 40 -15.90 -11.46 4.89
CA LYS A 40 -16.39 -10.07 4.84
C LYS A 40 -16.60 -9.60 3.39
N VAL A 41 -15.64 -9.87 2.50
CA VAL A 41 -15.79 -9.52 1.08
C VAL A 41 -16.88 -10.34 0.42
N LEU A 42 -16.96 -11.65 0.68
CA LEU A 42 -18.06 -12.49 0.17
C LEU A 42 -19.43 -11.97 0.63
N ALA A 43 -19.57 -11.58 1.91
CA ALA A 43 -20.80 -10.98 2.42
C ALA A 43 -21.15 -9.68 1.68
N ALA A 44 -20.17 -8.82 1.38
CA ALA A 44 -20.39 -7.61 0.59
C ALA A 44 -20.93 -7.91 -0.82
N PHE A 45 -20.46 -8.97 -1.47
CA PHE A 45 -20.98 -9.42 -2.78
C PHE A 45 -22.43 -9.88 -2.68
N ILE A 46 -22.74 -10.68 -1.68
CA ILE A 46 -24.11 -11.20 -1.43
C ILE A 46 -25.09 -10.06 -1.12
N GLU A 47 -24.72 -9.17 -0.21
CA GLU A 47 -25.52 -8.01 0.19
C GLU A 47 -25.85 -7.10 -1.00
N ASN A 48 -24.86 -6.82 -1.84
CA ASN A 48 -25.02 -5.97 -3.01
C ASN A 48 -25.53 -6.73 -4.24
N ARG A 49 -25.94 -8.00 -4.08
CA ARG A 49 -26.58 -8.81 -5.13
C ARG A 49 -25.80 -8.80 -6.44
N VAL A 50 -24.46 -8.98 -6.35
CA VAL A 50 -23.60 -8.98 -7.55
C VAL A 50 -24.08 -10.07 -8.51
N SER A 51 -24.31 -9.69 -9.78
CA SER A 51 -24.77 -10.58 -10.84
C SER A 51 -23.86 -10.46 -12.06
N GLU A 52 -23.96 -11.43 -12.97
CA GLU A 52 -23.19 -11.47 -14.20
C GLU A 52 -23.39 -10.20 -15.07
N SER A 53 -24.58 -9.60 -15.03
CA SER A 53 -24.86 -8.36 -15.76
C SER A 53 -24.01 -7.17 -15.34
N HIS A 54 -23.47 -7.18 -14.11
CA HIS A 54 -22.57 -6.13 -13.61
C HIS A 54 -21.16 -6.19 -14.22
N PHE A 55 -20.81 -7.28 -14.89
CA PHE A 55 -19.51 -7.44 -15.55
C PHE A 55 -19.49 -6.87 -16.96
N THR A 56 -20.64 -6.49 -17.51
CA THR A 56 -20.74 -5.92 -18.85
C THR A 56 -20.17 -4.50 -18.92
N GLU A 57 -19.84 -4.07 -20.12
CA GLU A 57 -19.34 -2.72 -20.41
C GLU A 57 -20.36 -1.66 -20.01
N THR A 58 -19.91 -0.65 -19.30
CA THR A 58 -20.67 0.57 -19.05
C THR A 58 -20.15 1.68 -19.96
N THR A 59 -20.98 2.17 -20.85
CA THR A 59 -20.65 3.21 -21.82
C THR A 59 -21.34 4.53 -21.48
N GLY A 60 -20.62 5.48 -20.90
CA GLY A 60 -21.16 6.81 -20.62
C GLY A 60 -22.05 6.86 -19.36
N TYR A 61 -23.21 7.49 -19.48
CA TYR A 61 -24.18 7.56 -18.41
C TYR A 61 -24.80 6.19 -18.16
N GLY A 62 -24.97 5.83 -16.93
CA GLY A 62 -25.68 4.61 -16.61
C GLY A 62 -25.24 3.94 -15.34
N TYR A 63 -26.22 3.24 -14.84
CA TYR A 63 -26.17 2.42 -13.65
C TYR A 63 -25.71 1.01 -14.03
N GLY A 64 -25.33 0.24 -13.04
CA GLY A 64 -24.98 -1.16 -13.24
C GLY A 64 -23.64 -1.51 -12.58
N GLY A 65 -22.73 -2.12 -13.36
CA GLY A 65 -21.51 -2.69 -12.81
C GLY A 65 -20.68 -1.69 -12.00
N ARG A 66 -20.51 -0.47 -12.48
CA ARG A 66 -19.74 0.59 -11.83
C ARG A 66 -20.29 0.98 -10.45
N GLU A 67 -21.61 1.20 -10.37
CA GLU A 67 -22.27 1.55 -9.13
C GLU A 67 -22.26 0.38 -8.12
N THR A 68 -22.50 -0.84 -8.61
CA THR A 68 -22.45 -2.04 -7.76
C THR A 68 -21.04 -2.29 -7.24
N LEU A 69 -20.01 -2.04 -8.06
CA LEU A 69 -18.60 -2.12 -7.62
C LEU A 69 -18.32 -1.13 -6.48
N ASP A 70 -18.77 0.14 -6.64
CA ASP A 70 -18.64 1.15 -5.57
C ASP A 70 -19.30 0.66 -4.26
N LYS A 71 -20.51 0.08 -4.34
CA LYS A 71 -21.21 -0.48 -3.17
C LYS A 71 -20.49 -1.66 -2.54
N VAL A 72 -19.95 -2.58 -3.34
CA VAL A 72 -19.16 -3.72 -2.84
C VAL A 72 -17.94 -3.25 -2.07
N PHE A 73 -17.20 -2.26 -2.61
CA PHE A 73 -16.06 -1.68 -1.90
C PHE A 73 -16.49 -0.97 -0.61
N ALA A 74 -17.57 -0.19 -0.64
CA ALA A 74 -18.10 0.47 0.55
C ALA A 74 -18.46 -0.56 1.64
N SER A 75 -19.22 -1.60 1.30
CA SER A 75 -19.60 -2.67 2.25
C SER A 75 -18.38 -3.43 2.78
N ALA A 76 -17.41 -3.80 1.89
CA ALA A 76 -16.22 -4.53 2.29
C ALA A 76 -15.32 -3.73 3.24
N PHE A 77 -15.25 -2.42 3.08
CA PHE A 77 -14.47 -1.52 3.94
C PHE A 77 -15.25 -0.94 5.12
N GLY A 78 -16.56 -1.16 5.21
CA GLY A 78 -17.42 -0.58 6.22
C GLY A 78 -17.55 0.94 6.10
N ALA A 79 -17.54 1.46 4.87
CA ALA A 79 -17.71 2.86 4.51
C ALA A 79 -19.16 3.18 4.13
N GLU A 80 -19.56 4.45 4.22
CA GLU A 80 -20.87 4.91 3.74
C GLU A 80 -20.96 4.88 2.21
N ALA A 81 -19.85 5.21 1.53
CA ALA A 81 -19.76 5.22 0.07
C ALA A 81 -18.32 4.92 -0.38
N ALA A 82 -18.19 4.50 -1.63
CA ALA A 82 -16.89 4.42 -2.32
C ALA A 82 -16.99 4.96 -3.74
N LEU A 83 -15.84 5.30 -4.32
CA LEU A 83 -15.63 5.65 -5.71
C LEU A 83 -14.46 4.81 -6.22
N VAL A 84 -14.75 3.82 -7.07
CA VAL A 84 -13.75 2.86 -7.58
C VAL A 84 -13.66 3.03 -9.09
N ARG A 85 -12.49 3.45 -9.58
CA ARG A 85 -12.32 3.76 -11.01
C ARG A 85 -11.00 3.26 -11.54
N HIS A 86 -11.05 2.58 -12.68
CA HIS A 86 -9.85 2.24 -13.44
C HIS A 86 -9.15 3.48 -14.03
N SER A 87 -9.87 4.59 -14.19
CA SER A 87 -9.34 5.84 -14.75
C SER A 87 -8.45 6.63 -13.81
N PHE A 88 -8.35 6.26 -12.55
CA PHE A 88 -7.27 6.74 -11.70
C PHE A 88 -5.94 6.17 -12.21
N ALA A 89 -5.07 7.02 -12.74
CA ALA A 89 -3.86 6.60 -13.43
C ALA A 89 -2.85 5.89 -12.51
N CYS A 90 -2.88 6.17 -11.21
CA CYS A 90 -2.04 5.54 -10.18
C CYS A 90 -2.54 5.91 -8.78
N GLY A 91 -1.92 5.36 -7.73
CA GLY A 91 -2.24 5.70 -6.35
C GLY A 91 -2.06 7.20 -6.04
N THR A 92 -0.96 7.80 -6.50
CA THR A 92 -0.72 9.25 -6.33
C THR A 92 -1.81 10.09 -6.99
N HIS A 93 -2.29 9.69 -8.16
CA HIS A 93 -3.44 10.37 -8.81
C HIS A 93 -4.70 10.23 -7.97
N THR A 94 -4.98 9.07 -7.41
CA THR A 94 -6.15 8.85 -6.54
C THR A 94 -6.10 9.75 -5.30
N LEU A 95 -4.94 9.81 -4.63
CA LEU A 95 -4.72 10.70 -3.49
C LEU A 95 -4.85 12.18 -3.89
N GLY A 96 -4.27 12.56 -5.03
CA GLY A 96 -4.38 13.91 -5.58
C GLY A 96 -5.83 14.31 -5.85
N VAL A 97 -6.61 13.45 -6.49
CA VAL A 97 -8.06 13.69 -6.71
C VAL A 97 -8.78 13.90 -5.39
N ALA A 98 -8.51 13.07 -4.38
CA ALA A 98 -9.13 13.22 -3.06
C ALA A 98 -8.74 14.56 -2.40
N LEU A 99 -7.45 14.89 -2.36
CA LEU A 99 -6.97 16.13 -1.75
C LEU A 99 -7.53 17.37 -2.44
N PHE A 100 -7.46 17.46 -3.77
CA PHE A 100 -8.05 18.56 -4.53
C PHE A 100 -9.59 18.58 -4.49
N GLY A 101 -10.23 17.43 -4.26
CA GLY A 101 -11.67 17.34 -4.06
C GLY A 101 -12.13 17.92 -2.73
N LEU A 102 -11.31 17.79 -1.69
CA LEU A 102 -11.64 18.14 -0.31
C LEU A 102 -11.12 19.50 0.14
N LEU A 103 -10.01 19.97 -0.45
CA LEU A 103 -9.35 21.23 -0.07
C LEU A 103 -9.68 22.36 -1.04
N ARG A 104 -9.72 23.58 -0.51
CA ARG A 104 -9.99 24.83 -1.25
C ARG A 104 -8.90 25.87 -0.95
N PRO A 105 -8.74 26.90 -1.80
CA PRO A 105 -7.83 28.01 -1.52
C PRO A 105 -8.06 28.60 -0.12
N GLY A 106 -6.99 28.74 0.64
CA GLY A 106 -7.02 29.21 2.04
C GLY A 106 -7.09 28.10 3.09
N ASP A 107 -7.48 26.88 2.72
CA ASP A 107 -7.49 25.73 3.64
C ASP A 107 -6.06 25.31 4.04
N THR A 108 -5.95 24.66 5.19
CA THR A 108 -4.71 24.06 5.68
C THR A 108 -4.85 22.52 5.67
N MET A 109 -3.88 21.84 5.08
CA MET A 109 -3.63 20.41 5.21
C MET A 109 -2.54 20.19 6.27
N LEU A 110 -2.81 19.35 7.27
CA LEU A 110 -1.86 18.98 8.33
C LEU A 110 -1.50 17.49 8.20
N SER A 111 -0.26 17.17 7.85
CA SER A 111 0.26 15.81 7.97
C SER A 111 0.65 15.52 9.42
N VAL A 112 0.22 14.38 9.96
CA VAL A 112 0.46 14.02 11.37
C VAL A 112 1.27 12.73 11.55
N THR A 113 1.82 12.23 10.46
CA THR A 113 2.71 11.06 10.41
C THR A 113 4.07 11.40 9.82
N GLY A 114 4.53 12.63 10.07
CA GLY A 114 5.72 13.19 9.44
C GLY A 114 5.47 13.56 7.98
N GLN A 115 6.55 13.62 7.21
CA GLN A 115 6.48 13.94 5.79
C GLN A 115 5.79 12.80 5.03
N PRO A 116 4.81 13.10 4.16
CA PRO A 116 4.16 12.11 3.31
C PRO A 116 5.11 11.42 2.34
N TYR A 117 4.63 10.38 1.66
CA TYR A 117 5.41 9.64 0.66
C TYR A 117 5.86 10.52 -0.50
N ASP A 118 7.06 10.27 -1.03
CA ASP A 118 7.76 11.14 -1.98
C ASP A 118 6.91 11.56 -3.19
N THR A 119 6.15 10.63 -3.79
CA THR A 119 5.35 10.92 -4.99
C THR A 119 4.19 11.90 -4.75
N ILE A 120 3.77 12.12 -3.51
CA ILE A 120 2.72 13.11 -3.19
C ILE A 120 3.30 14.51 -2.91
N HIS A 121 4.63 14.65 -2.72
CA HIS A 121 5.28 15.93 -2.46
C HIS A 121 4.99 16.98 -3.55
N PRO A 122 5.13 16.67 -4.86
CA PRO A 122 4.78 17.62 -5.92
C PRO A 122 3.29 17.95 -5.97
N VAL A 123 2.41 17.01 -5.61
CA VAL A 123 0.96 17.24 -5.56
C VAL A 123 0.61 18.27 -4.47
N ILE A 124 1.26 18.15 -3.31
CA ILE A 124 1.09 19.11 -2.19
C ILE A 124 1.80 20.43 -2.50
N GLY A 125 2.95 20.39 -3.15
CA GLY A 125 3.85 21.52 -3.39
C GLY A 125 4.96 21.62 -2.33
N ILE A 126 5.33 20.49 -1.71
CA ILE A 126 6.53 20.39 -0.87
C ILE A 126 7.78 20.47 -1.75
N THR A 127 7.73 19.84 -2.92
CA THR A 127 8.77 19.89 -3.96
C THR A 127 8.15 20.31 -5.29
N GLY A 128 8.96 20.88 -6.20
CA GLY A 128 8.51 21.41 -7.48
C GLY A 128 7.87 22.79 -7.36
N GLU A 129 7.89 23.55 -8.46
CA GLU A 129 7.30 24.90 -8.54
C GLU A 129 6.46 25.03 -9.81
N GLY A 130 5.31 25.73 -9.72
CA GLY A 130 4.46 26.08 -10.87
C GLY A 130 3.82 24.88 -11.58
N MET A 131 3.71 23.73 -10.92
CA MET A 131 3.13 22.51 -11.48
C MET A 131 1.62 22.41 -11.31
N GLY A 132 0.98 23.39 -10.64
CA GLY A 132 -0.43 23.31 -10.27
C GLY A 132 -0.66 22.46 -9.01
N SER A 133 0.25 22.54 -8.06
CA SER A 133 0.17 21.89 -6.76
C SER A 133 -0.94 22.49 -5.88
N LEU A 134 -1.28 21.82 -4.77
CA LEU A 134 -2.19 22.40 -3.75
C LEU A 134 -1.69 23.76 -3.28
N LYS A 135 -0.37 23.93 -3.08
CA LYS A 135 0.25 25.19 -2.71
C LYS A 135 0.04 26.28 -3.77
N ASP A 136 0.17 25.94 -5.06
CA ASP A 136 -0.07 26.88 -6.17
C ASP A 136 -1.53 27.36 -6.20
N PHE A 137 -2.47 26.53 -5.71
CA PHE A 137 -3.89 26.87 -5.54
C PHE A 137 -4.20 27.51 -4.16
N GLY A 138 -3.17 27.87 -3.39
CA GLY A 138 -3.34 28.59 -2.12
C GLY A 138 -3.72 27.73 -0.93
N VAL A 139 -3.55 26.42 -1.00
CA VAL A 139 -3.67 25.51 0.16
C VAL A 139 -2.35 25.54 0.93
N LYS A 140 -2.44 25.64 2.25
CA LYS A 140 -1.28 25.60 3.15
C LYS A 140 -0.97 24.18 3.55
N TYR A 141 0.31 23.83 3.61
CA TYR A 141 0.81 22.57 4.15
C TYR A 141 1.51 22.82 5.49
N GLU A 142 1.18 21.99 6.46
CA GLU A 142 1.78 21.93 7.78
C GLU A 142 2.05 20.48 8.15
N GLN A 143 2.96 20.23 9.08
CA GLN A 143 3.39 18.89 9.47
C GLN A 143 3.62 18.82 10.97
N VAL A 144 3.30 17.67 11.56
CA VAL A 144 3.76 17.21 12.87
C VAL A 144 4.66 16.01 12.64
N ASP A 145 5.89 16.11 13.12
CA ASP A 145 6.84 15.00 13.01
C ASP A 145 6.50 13.89 14.01
N LEU A 146 7.03 12.71 13.73
CA LEU A 146 6.93 11.58 14.64
C LEU A 146 7.82 11.82 15.88
N ASN A 147 7.49 11.16 16.98
CA ASN A 147 8.33 11.17 18.19
C ASN A 147 9.65 10.39 17.97
N SER A 148 10.51 10.33 19.00
CA SER A 148 11.79 9.64 18.95
C SER A 148 11.69 8.14 18.62
N ASP A 149 10.53 7.53 18.89
CA ASP A 149 10.28 6.10 18.66
C ASP A 149 9.70 5.83 17.27
N GLY A 150 9.54 6.87 16.45
CA GLY A 150 8.92 6.80 15.11
C GLY A 150 7.40 6.66 15.15
N GLU A 151 6.77 6.99 16.28
CA GLU A 151 5.32 6.91 16.49
C GLU A 151 4.68 8.31 16.42
N PRO A 152 3.37 8.42 16.06
CA PRO A 152 2.64 9.68 16.09
C PRO A 152 2.61 10.31 17.49
N ASP A 153 3.00 11.56 17.59
CA ASP A 153 2.98 12.33 18.84
C ASP A 153 1.57 12.91 19.07
N ILE A 154 0.72 12.19 19.78
CA ILE A 154 -0.69 12.56 20.02
C ILE A 154 -0.84 13.93 20.72
N PRO A 155 -0.05 14.27 21.76
CA PRO A 155 -0.06 15.64 22.33
C PRO A 155 0.29 16.71 21.30
N ALA A 156 1.37 16.55 20.55
CA ALA A 156 1.79 17.53 19.53
C ALA A 156 0.75 17.67 18.41
N ILE A 157 0.14 16.56 17.97
CA ILE A 157 -0.96 16.55 16.99
C ILE A 157 -2.14 17.37 17.53
N THR A 158 -2.56 17.13 18.77
CA THR A 158 -3.69 17.85 19.38
C THR A 158 -3.45 19.36 19.44
N GLU A 159 -2.25 19.78 19.85
CA GLU A 159 -1.88 21.20 19.92
C GLU A 159 -1.76 21.83 18.52
N ALA A 160 -1.19 21.12 17.54
CA ALA A 160 -1.11 21.59 16.16
C ALA A 160 -2.52 21.79 15.55
N VAL A 161 -3.44 20.85 15.77
CA VAL A 161 -4.83 20.96 15.31
C VAL A 161 -5.53 22.17 15.90
N LYS A 162 -5.37 22.42 17.22
CA LYS A 162 -5.92 23.61 17.88
C LYS A 162 -5.33 24.92 17.34
N ALA A 163 -4.02 24.96 17.11
CA ALA A 163 -3.31 26.17 16.70
C ALA A 163 -3.51 26.51 15.22
N LYS A 164 -3.56 25.50 14.36
CA LYS A 164 -3.56 25.65 12.89
C LYS A 164 -4.96 25.58 12.27
N HIS A 165 -5.95 25.04 12.99
CA HIS A 165 -7.31 24.82 12.51
C HIS A 165 -7.36 24.18 11.11
N PRO A 166 -6.69 23.02 10.89
CA PRO A 166 -6.60 22.42 9.55
C PRO A 166 -7.98 22.00 9.06
N LYS A 167 -8.21 22.17 7.76
CA LYS A 167 -9.40 21.61 7.09
C LYS A 167 -9.31 20.09 7.01
N LEU A 168 -8.09 19.58 6.80
CA LEU A 168 -7.83 18.15 6.62
C LEU A 168 -6.56 17.75 7.38
N VAL A 169 -6.69 16.65 8.15
CA VAL A 169 -5.58 15.97 8.81
C VAL A 169 -5.26 14.73 7.97
N TYR A 170 -4.03 14.65 7.49
CA TYR A 170 -3.53 13.57 6.62
C TYR A 170 -2.73 12.56 7.43
N ILE A 171 -3.07 11.30 7.28
CA ILE A 171 -2.41 10.16 7.90
C ILE A 171 -1.91 9.23 6.79
N GLN A 172 -0.62 8.94 6.75
CA GLN A 172 -0.05 7.89 5.92
C GLN A 172 0.10 6.62 6.76
N ARG A 173 -0.66 5.56 6.42
CA ARG A 173 -0.66 4.29 7.18
C ARG A 173 0.63 3.51 6.99
N SER A 174 1.02 3.28 5.75
CA SER A 174 2.23 2.53 5.41
C SER A 174 3.51 3.34 5.70
N ARG A 175 4.60 2.63 5.95
CA ARG A 175 5.91 3.24 6.25
C ARG A 175 6.58 3.96 5.08
N GLY A 176 6.20 3.66 3.83
CA GLY A 176 6.97 4.13 2.68
C GLY A 176 8.42 3.65 2.72
N TYR A 177 9.38 4.49 2.32
CA TYR A 177 10.82 4.20 2.39
C TYR A 177 11.45 4.70 3.71
N THR A 178 10.74 4.55 4.81
CA THR A 178 11.26 4.88 6.15
C THR A 178 11.36 3.63 7.02
N LEU A 179 12.15 3.71 8.08
CA LEU A 179 12.28 2.63 9.07
C LEU A 179 11.22 2.72 10.19
N ARG A 180 10.33 3.73 10.14
CA ARG A 180 9.25 3.84 11.12
C ARG A 180 8.29 2.65 11.05
N PRO A 181 7.59 2.30 12.14
CA PRO A 181 6.50 1.32 12.08
C PRO A 181 5.38 1.79 11.13
N SER A 182 4.69 0.86 10.48
CA SER A 182 3.39 1.12 9.86
C SER A 182 2.33 1.28 10.95
N LEU A 183 1.24 2.00 10.65
CA LEU A 183 0.21 2.29 11.65
C LEU A 183 -0.88 1.22 11.68
N SER A 184 -1.14 0.72 12.89
CA SER A 184 -2.31 -0.11 13.12
C SER A 184 -3.61 0.72 13.06
N VAL A 185 -4.74 0.06 12.86
CA VAL A 185 -6.05 0.75 12.90
C VAL A 185 -6.34 1.32 14.30
N GLU A 186 -5.81 0.71 15.36
CA GLU A 186 -5.91 1.20 16.73
C GLU A 186 -5.15 2.54 16.88
N LYS A 187 -3.97 2.64 16.31
CA LYS A 187 -3.19 3.89 16.30
C LYS A 187 -3.90 4.99 15.48
N ILE A 188 -4.48 4.62 14.35
CA ILE A 188 -5.31 5.55 13.56
C ILE A 188 -6.53 6.00 14.35
N ALA A 189 -7.17 5.11 15.14
CA ALA A 189 -8.28 5.46 16.01
C ALA A 189 -7.87 6.47 17.10
N GLU A 190 -6.67 6.31 17.71
CA GLU A 190 -6.12 7.26 18.68
C GLU A 190 -5.94 8.65 18.05
N ILE A 191 -5.35 8.71 16.86
CA ILE A 191 -5.16 9.98 16.13
C ILE A 191 -6.53 10.60 15.80
N ALA A 192 -7.44 9.83 15.22
CA ALA A 192 -8.78 10.31 14.85
C ALA A 192 -9.54 10.86 16.07
N LYS A 193 -9.51 10.14 17.19
CA LYS A 193 -10.12 10.57 18.45
C LYS A 193 -9.50 11.87 18.97
N ALA A 194 -8.18 11.99 18.94
CA ALA A 194 -7.47 13.20 19.36
C ALA A 194 -7.87 14.41 18.50
N VAL A 195 -7.86 14.26 17.18
CA VAL A 195 -8.28 15.30 16.24
C VAL A 195 -9.73 15.72 16.48
N LYS A 196 -10.65 14.74 16.54
CA LYS A 196 -12.09 14.98 16.71
C LYS A 196 -12.46 15.54 18.08
N SER A 197 -11.62 15.38 19.08
CA SER A 197 -11.85 15.98 20.40
C SER A 197 -11.70 17.51 20.42
N VAL A 198 -11.02 18.09 19.41
CA VAL A 198 -10.66 19.52 19.38
C VAL A 198 -11.03 20.24 18.07
N SER A 199 -11.50 19.50 17.05
CA SER A 199 -11.87 20.09 15.75
C SER A 199 -12.81 19.19 14.94
N ASP A 200 -13.45 19.80 13.93
CA ASP A 200 -14.23 19.10 12.89
C ASP A 200 -13.39 18.78 11.63
N SER A 201 -12.07 18.83 11.73
CA SER A 201 -11.16 18.55 10.61
C SER A 201 -11.46 17.18 10.00
N ILE A 202 -11.36 17.08 8.68
CA ILE A 202 -11.49 15.82 7.96
C ILE A 202 -10.27 14.96 8.28
N VAL A 203 -10.47 13.76 8.81
CA VAL A 203 -9.40 12.76 8.99
C VAL A 203 -9.32 11.91 7.74
N PHE A 204 -8.26 12.13 6.96
CA PHE A 204 -7.98 11.44 5.70
C PHE A 204 -6.84 10.44 5.88
N VAL A 205 -7.01 9.21 5.40
CA VAL A 205 -5.99 8.17 5.46
C VAL A 205 -5.55 7.73 4.05
N ASP A 206 -4.26 7.85 3.77
CA ASP A 206 -3.63 7.07 2.70
C ASP A 206 -3.48 5.63 3.20
N ASN A 207 -4.34 4.74 2.68
CA ASN A 207 -4.44 3.36 3.12
C ASN A 207 -3.67 2.37 2.22
N CYS A 208 -2.86 2.88 1.27
CA CYS A 208 -2.03 2.03 0.41
C CYS A 208 -1.24 1.00 1.23
N TYR A 209 -1.30 -0.27 0.84
CA TYR A 209 -0.68 -1.43 1.50
C TYR A 209 -1.29 -1.86 2.85
N GLY A 210 -2.30 -1.13 3.36
CA GLY A 210 -2.96 -1.47 4.62
C GLY A 210 -4.26 -2.28 4.46
N GLU A 211 -4.85 -2.28 3.27
CA GLU A 211 -6.15 -2.90 3.01
C GLU A 211 -6.10 -4.40 3.30
N PHE A 212 -7.07 -4.89 4.05
CA PHE A 212 -7.23 -6.31 4.44
C PHE A 212 -6.09 -6.92 5.26
N VAL A 213 -5.12 -6.12 5.71
CA VAL A 213 -4.07 -6.58 6.64
C VAL A 213 -4.65 -6.84 8.03
N GLN A 214 -5.49 -5.93 8.53
CA GLN A 214 -6.28 -6.11 9.74
C GLN A 214 -7.74 -6.40 9.38
N ARG A 215 -8.58 -6.72 10.38
CA ARG A 215 -9.98 -7.08 10.17
C ARG A 215 -10.89 -5.88 9.91
N VAL A 216 -10.48 -4.71 10.38
CA VAL A 216 -11.20 -3.45 10.21
C VAL A 216 -10.35 -2.46 9.41
N GLU A 217 -11.01 -1.51 8.77
CA GLU A 217 -10.37 -0.46 7.98
C GLU A 217 -10.43 0.90 8.71
N PRO A 218 -9.58 1.86 8.34
CA PRO A 218 -9.50 3.16 9.00
C PRO A 218 -10.83 3.90 9.16
N VAL A 219 -11.71 3.80 8.18
CA VAL A 219 -13.04 4.47 8.21
C VAL A 219 -13.98 3.88 9.26
N GLN A 220 -13.75 2.66 9.72
CA GLN A 220 -14.53 2.03 10.78
C GLN A 220 -14.10 2.48 12.20
N VAL A 221 -12.94 3.14 12.30
CA VAL A 221 -12.35 3.54 13.59
C VAL A 221 -12.18 5.06 13.75
N GLY A 222 -12.86 5.85 12.91
CA GLY A 222 -12.95 7.29 13.07
C GLY A 222 -12.27 8.13 11.98
N ALA A 223 -11.62 7.53 10.98
CA ALA A 223 -11.26 8.24 9.77
C ALA A 223 -12.53 8.59 8.99
N ASP A 224 -12.57 9.79 8.42
CA ASP A 224 -13.74 10.23 7.63
C ASP A 224 -13.68 9.70 6.21
N ILE A 225 -12.48 9.50 5.68
CA ILE A 225 -12.26 9.07 4.30
C ILE A 225 -10.86 8.46 4.16
N MET A 226 -10.74 7.49 3.30
CA MET A 226 -9.47 6.87 2.94
C MET A 226 -9.37 6.68 1.42
N ALA A 227 -8.16 6.55 0.91
CA ALA A 227 -7.91 6.28 -0.50
C ALA A 227 -6.71 5.33 -0.69
N GLY A 228 -6.68 4.66 -1.83
CA GLY A 228 -5.60 3.75 -2.18
C GLY A 228 -5.59 3.35 -3.65
N SER A 229 -4.62 2.53 -4.00
CA SER A 229 -4.37 2.06 -5.36
C SER A 229 -4.93 0.65 -5.59
N LEU A 230 -5.51 0.41 -6.77
CA LEU A 230 -5.97 -0.93 -7.15
C LEU A 230 -4.87 -1.85 -7.66
N ILE A 231 -3.71 -1.35 -8.06
CA ILE A 231 -2.58 -2.24 -8.38
C ILE A 231 -1.89 -2.82 -7.12
N LYS A 232 -2.27 -2.30 -5.94
CA LYS A 232 -1.80 -2.77 -4.62
C LYS A 232 -2.81 -3.77 -4.03
N ASN A 233 -2.94 -3.77 -2.70
CA ASN A 233 -3.78 -4.72 -1.97
C ASN A 233 -5.21 -4.83 -2.52
N ALA A 234 -5.91 -3.70 -2.64
CA ALA A 234 -7.35 -3.67 -2.93
C ALA A 234 -7.76 -4.24 -4.29
N GLY A 235 -6.85 -4.33 -5.25
CA GLY A 235 -7.13 -4.91 -6.56
C GLY A 235 -6.71 -6.36 -6.71
N GLY A 236 -6.19 -7.02 -5.66
CA GLY A 236 -5.92 -8.45 -5.59
C GLY A 236 -5.04 -8.99 -6.72
N GLY A 237 -4.14 -8.18 -7.26
CA GLY A 237 -3.25 -8.55 -8.36
C GLY A 237 -3.91 -8.73 -9.73
N ILE A 238 -5.21 -8.43 -9.85
CA ILE A 238 -5.98 -8.57 -11.09
C ILE A 238 -6.26 -7.21 -11.73
N ALA A 239 -6.48 -6.18 -10.92
CA ALA A 239 -6.70 -4.83 -11.44
C ALA A 239 -5.42 -4.30 -12.10
N LYS A 240 -5.52 -3.98 -13.40
CA LYS A 240 -4.39 -3.49 -14.20
C LYS A 240 -3.99 -2.06 -13.87
N ASN A 241 -4.94 -1.29 -13.36
CA ASN A 241 -4.81 0.14 -13.06
C ASN A 241 -5.93 0.56 -12.12
N GLY A 242 -5.87 1.79 -11.65
CA GLY A 242 -6.98 2.39 -10.93
C GLY A 242 -6.72 2.67 -9.47
N GLY A 243 -7.77 3.16 -8.82
CA GLY A 243 -7.76 3.47 -7.40
C GLY A 243 -9.17 3.47 -6.82
N TYR A 244 -9.21 3.61 -5.50
CA TYR A 244 -10.46 3.75 -4.77
C TYR A 244 -10.38 4.91 -3.78
N ILE A 245 -11.52 5.52 -3.51
CA ILE A 245 -11.75 6.49 -2.42
C ILE A 245 -12.98 5.99 -1.68
N ALA A 246 -12.91 5.82 -0.36
CA ALA A 246 -14.00 5.28 0.45
C ALA A 246 -14.12 6.03 1.79
N GLY A 247 -15.35 6.28 2.25
CA GLY A 247 -15.60 7.00 3.49
C GLY A 247 -16.99 7.58 3.54
N LYS A 248 -17.13 8.77 4.17
CA LYS A 248 -18.39 9.50 4.26
C LYS A 248 -18.91 9.86 2.87
N ALA A 249 -20.21 9.68 2.66
CA ALA A 249 -20.84 9.82 1.35
C ALA A 249 -20.66 11.22 0.74
N ASP A 250 -20.79 12.27 1.54
CA ASP A 250 -20.64 13.66 1.10
C ASP A 250 -19.18 14.00 0.69
N LEU A 251 -18.19 13.37 1.33
CA LEU A 251 -16.78 13.56 1.01
C LEU A 251 -16.41 12.78 -0.27
N VAL A 252 -16.89 11.56 -0.39
CA VAL A 252 -16.70 10.73 -1.60
C VAL A 252 -17.32 11.41 -2.83
N GLU A 253 -18.50 12.05 -2.66
CA GLU A 253 -19.15 12.79 -3.76
C GLU A 253 -18.32 14.01 -4.21
N LYS A 254 -17.72 14.76 -3.28
CA LYS A 254 -16.78 15.86 -3.63
C LYS A 254 -15.57 15.35 -4.42
N CYS A 255 -15.05 14.19 -4.05
CA CYS A 255 -13.98 13.54 -4.79
C CYS A 255 -14.43 13.08 -6.18
N ALA A 256 -15.67 12.60 -6.33
CA ALA A 256 -16.23 12.21 -7.63
C ALA A 256 -16.34 13.41 -8.60
N TYR A 257 -16.74 14.57 -8.10
CA TYR A 257 -16.72 15.81 -8.90
C TYR A 257 -15.31 16.23 -9.32
N ARG A 258 -14.30 15.91 -8.52
CA ARG A 258 -12.91 16.19 -8.89
C ARG A 258 -12.36 15.14 -9.86
N ALA A 259 -12.77 13.88 -9.73
CA ALA A 259 -12.34 12.79 -10.61
C ALA A 259 -12.84 12.97 -12.06
N THR A 260 -13.97 13.64 -12.21
CA THR A 260 -14.55 14.03 -13.51
C THR A 260 -14.69 15.55 -13.57
N VAL A 261 -15.92 16.05 -13.49
CA VAL A 261 -16.20 17.48 -13.40
C VAL A 261 -17.40 17.74 -12.48
N PRO A 262 -17.52 18.95 -11.87
CA PRO A 262 -18.70 19.32 -11.13
C PRO A 262 -19.99 19.12 -11.93
N GLY A 263 -20.98 18.52 -11.28
CA GLY A 263 -22.29 18.21 -11.89
C GLY A 263 -22.38 16.84 -12.58
N LEU A 264 -21.27 16.22 -12.98
CA LEU A 264 -21.27 14.85 -13.53
C LEU A 264 -20.87 13.80 -12.49
N GLY A 265 -19.77 14.06 -11.76
CA GLY A 265 -19.34 13.19 -10.67
C GLY A 265 -19.20 11.73 -11.09
N ARG A 266 -19.87 10.84 -10.35
CA ARG A 266 -19.84 9.39 -10.56
C ARG A 266 -20.68 8.86 -11.73
N GLU A 267 -21.52 9.72 -12.33
CA GLU A 267 -22.51 9.30 -13.33
C GLU A 267 -21.90 8.96 -14.71
N VAL A 268 -20.65 9.37 -14.96
CA VAL A 268 -19.99 9.22 -16.27
C VAL A 268 -18.72 8.39 -16.19
N GLY A 269 -18.30 7.91 -17.34
CA GLY A 269 -17.07 7.19 -17.60
C GLY A 269 -17.32 5.75 -18.06
N ALA A 270 -16.77 5.37 -19.20
CA ALA A 270 -16.80 3.99 -19.68
C ALA A 270 -15.96 3.09 -18.78
N SER A 271 -16.38 1.84 -18.59
CA SER A 271 -15.65 0.83 -17.81
C SER A 271 -14.52 0.16 -18.60
N LEU A 272 -14.49 0.32 -19.93
CA LEU A 272 -13.50 -0.24 -20.84
C LEU A 272 -13.29 -1.76 -20.66
N GLY A 273 -14.37 -2.49 -20.38
CA GLY A 273 -14.34 -3.94 -20.16
C GLY A 273 -13.70 -4.39 -18.86
N GLN A 274 -13.34 -3.47 -17.96
CA GLN A 274 -12.57 -3.81 -16.75
C GLN A 274 -13.43 -4.20 -15.53
N ASN A 275 -14.76 -4.04 -15.58
CA ASN A 275 -15.61 -4.32 -14.43
C ASN A 275 -15.39 -5.71 -13.84
N ARG A 276 -15.37 -6.76 -14.68
CA ARG A 276 -15.16 -8.14 -14.23
C ARG A 276 -13.84 -8.31 -13.46
N GLU A 277 -12.77 -7.71 -13.99
CA GLU A 277 -11.44 -7.78 -13.37
C GLU A 277 -11.41 -7.04 -12.03
N LEU A 278 -12.07 -5.90 -11.92
CA LEU A 278 -12.17 -5.14 -10.67
C LEU A 278 -12.98 -5.89 -9.60
N PHE A 279 -14.09 -6.54 -9.96
CA PHE A 279 -14.82 -7.41 -9.06
C PHE A 279 -13.99 -8.63 -8.63
N MET A 280 -13.32 -9.30 -9.57
CA MET A 280 -12.42 -10.41 -9.24
C MET A 280 -11.26 -9.95 -8.37
N GLY A 281 -10.75 -8.75 -8.60
CA GLY A 281 -9.66 -8.15 -7.85
C GLY A 281 -10.01 -8.02 -6.38
N ILE A 282 -11.08 -7.32 -6.03
CA ILE A 282 -11.47 -7.19 -4.63
C ILE A 282 -11.87 -8.53 -4.01
N PHE A 283 -12.48 -9.44 -4.79
CA PHE A 283 -12.84 -10.77 -4.28
C PHE A 283 -11.62 -11.56 -3.85
N ASN A 284 -10.52 -11.52 -4.62
CA ASN A 284 -9.29 -12.24 -4.30
C ASN A 284 -8.37 -11.47 -3.33
N SER A 285 -8.61 -10.19 -3.13
CA SER A 285 -7.72 -9.29 -2.39
C SER A 285 -7.32 -9.81 -1.00
N PRO A 286 -8.23 -10.30 -0.14
CA PRO A 286 -7.84 -10.82 1.18
C PRO A 286 -6.86 -12.00 1.09
N HIS A 287 -7.06 -12.93 0.15
CA HIS A 287 -6.15 -14.06 -0.08
C HIS A 287 -4.77 -13.57 -0.52
N ILE A 288 -4.72 -12.72 -1.53
CA ILE A 288 -3.45 -12.19 -2.06
C ILE A 288 -2.68 -11.39 -1.01
N VAL A 289 -3.37 -10.60 -0.19
CA VAL A 289 -2.76 -9.89 0.95
C VAL A 289 -2.20 -10.86 1.98
N GLY A 290 -2.91 -11.95 2.27
CA GLY A 290 -2.42 -13.02 3.14
C GLY A 290 -1.13 -13.64 2.62
N GLU A 291 -1.04 -13.93 1.32
CA GLU A 291 0.17 -14.47 0.68
C GLU A 291 1.35 -13.47 0.71
N ALA A 292 1.07 -12.18 0.46
CA ALA A 292 2.07 -11.12 0.58
C ALA A 292 2.61 -10.98 2.01
N LEU A 293 1.72 -11.07 3.02
CA LEU A 293 2.13 -11.03 4.43
C LEU A 293 2.96 -12.25 4.82
N LYS A 294 2.61 -13.46 4.39
CA LYS A 294 3.42 -14.65 4.61
C LYS A 294 4.81 -14.50 3.98
N THR A 295 4.87 -13.94 2.76
CA THR A 295 6.14 -13.65 2.09
C THR A 295 7.00 -12.69 2.90
N ALA A 296 6.42 -11.62 3.42
CA ALA A 296 7.12 -10.65 4.25
C ALA A 296 7.64 -11.26 5.56
N VAL A 297 6.81 -12.07 6.25
CA VAL A 297 7.21 -12.80 7.47
C VAL A 297 8.34 -13.79 7.19
N PHE A 298 8.23 -14.56 6.11
CA PHE A 298 9.27 -15.51 5.71
C PHE A 298 10.59 -14.79 5.40
N ALA A 299 10.54 -13.70 4.66
CA ALA A 299 11.73 -12.91 4.35
C ALA A 299 12.38 -12.36 5.63
N ALA A 300 11.61 -11.83 6.56
CA ALA A 300 12.12 -11.40 7.86
C ALA A 300 12.84 -12.55 8.57
N ALA A 301 12.16 -13.70 8.74
CA ALA A 301 12.72 -14.86 9.42
C ALA A 301 13.99 -15.38 8.74
N LEU A 302 14.02 -15.44 7.40
CA LEU A 302 15.19 -15.90 6.65
C LEU A 302 16.39 -14.98 6.81
N PHE A 303 16.19 -13.66 6.75
CA PHE A 303 17.30 -12.70 6.88
C PHE A 303 17.75 -12.51 8.34
N GLU A 304 16.87 -12.72 9.33
CA GLU A 304 17.24 -12.86 10.74
C GLU A 304 18.17 -14.05 10.98
N GLU A 305 17.97 -15.20 10.31
CA GLU A 305 18.87 -16.35 10.37
C GLU A 305 20.29 -16.04 9.88
N PHE A 306 20.43 -15.08 8.96
CA PHE A 306 21.73 -14.58 8.49
C PHE A 306 22.25 -13.38 9.30
N GLY A 307 21.55 -12.96 10.36
CA GLY A 307 21.97 -11.90 11.28
C GLY A 307 21.78 -10.49 10.72
N PHE A 308 20.87 -10.27 9.78
CA PHE A 308 20.48 -8.94 9.33
C PHE A 308 19.39 -8.34 10.21
N ASP A 309 19.42 -7.01 10.33
CA ASP A 309 18.35 -6.26 10.97
C ASP A 309 17.17 -6.15 10.00
N VAL A 310 16.00 -6.50 10.46
CA VAL A 310 14.75 -6.47 9.67
C VAL A 310 13.67 -5.69 10.40
N THR A 311 12.75 -5.09 9.65
CA THR A 311 11.64 -4.33 10.25
C THR A 311 10.38 -4.48 9.39
N PRO A 312 9.26 -4.99 9.92
CA PRO A 312 9.10 -5.64 11.23
C PRO A 312 9.92 -6.93 11.35
N THR A 313 10.14 -7.41 12.58
CA THR A 313 10.69 -8.75 12.80
C THR A 313 9.69 -9.83 12.41
N SER A 314 10.14 -11.08 12.33
CA SER A 314 9.28 -12.20 11.93
C SER A 314 8.11 -12.46 12.89
N ASP A 315 8.26 -12.09 14.17
CA ASP A 315 7.26 -12.29 15.23
C ASP A 315 6.32 -11.10 15.42
N GLU A 316 6.71 -9.90 14.96
CA GLU A 316 5.90 -8.69 15.10
C GLU A 316 4.62 -8.74 14.28
N GLU A 317 3.57 -8.11 14.80
CA GLU A 317 2.34 -7.88 14.05
C GLU A 317 2.57 -6.85 12.95
N ARG A 318 1.91 -7.06 11.81
CA ARG A 318 2.08 -6.23 10.63
C ARG A 318 0.82 -5.44 10.33
N PHE A 319 1.01 -4.21 9.87
CA PHE A 319 -0.09 -3.28 9.53
C PHE A 319 -0.02 -2.79 8.08
N ASP A 320 1.02 -3.20 7.37
CA ASP A 320 1.17 -3.14 5.92
C ASP A 320 1.88 -4.42 5.42
N ILE A 321 2.14 -4.51 4.10
CA ILE A 321 2.81 -5.66 3.49
C ILE A 321 4.31 -5.43 3.24
N ILE A 322 4.87 -4.32 3.73
CA ILE A 322 6.26 -3.96 3.47
C ILE A 322 7.18 -4.66 4.47
N GLN A 323 8.26 -5.24 3.96
CA GLN A 323 9.36 -5.78 4.74
C GLN A 323 10.64 -5.04 4.41
N THR A 324 11.28 -4.48 5.42
CA THR A 324 12.61 -3.88 5.27
C THR A 324 13.69 -4.85 5.73
N VAL A 325 14.77 -4.97 4.93
CA VAL A 325 15.97 -5.72 5.27
C VAL A 325 17.16 -4.78 5.17
N GLN A 326 17.89 -4.55 6.25
CA GLN A 326 19.07 -3.68 6.28
C GLN A 326 20.31 -4.48 5.89
N LEU A 327 20.73 -4.34 4.66
CA LEU A 327 21.79 -5.15 4.04
C LEU A 327 23.21 -4.63 4.29
N ARG A 328 23.34 -3.46 4.91
CA ARG A 328 24.57 -2.86 5.46
C ARG A 328 25.61 -2.42 4.45
N THR A 329 25.65 -3.01 3.24
CA THR A 329 26.61 -2.65 2.19
C THR A 329 25.93 -2.51 0.83
N PRO A 330 26.47 -1.69 -0.09
CA PRO A 330 25.93 -1.58 -1.45
C PRO A 330 26.01 -2.91 -2.21
N GLU A 331 27.06 -3.71 -2.00
CA GLU A 331 27.24 -5.00 -2.66
C GLU A 331 26.14 -6.01 -2.26
N ALA A 332 25.80 -6.05 -0.96
CA ALA A 332 24.72 -6.91 -0.46
C ALA A 332 23.34 -6.45 -0.97
N LEU A 333 23.12 -5.13 -1.02
CA LEU A 333 21.90 -4.54 -1.56
C LEU A 333 21.72 -4.90 -3.05
N ILE A 334 22.76 -4.76 -3.85
CA ILE A 334 22.74 -5.11 -5.27
C ILE A 334 22.51 -6.61 -5.47
N ALA A 335 23.25 -7.46 -4.72
CA ALA A 335 23.11 -8.91 -4.79
C ALA A 335 21.69 -9.37 -4.43
N PHE A 336 21.10 -8.80 -3.37
CA PHE A 336 19.73 -9.06 -2.96
C PHE A 336 18.72 -8.74 -4.07
N CYS A 337 18.77 -7.55 -4.65
CA CYS A 337 17.86 -7.13 -5.72
C CYS A 337 18.04 -7.98 -6.99
N GLN A 338 19.27 -8.30 -7.39
CA GLN A 338 19.55 -9.14 -8.55
C GLN A 338 19.05 -10.57 -8.35
N GLY A 339 19.22 -11.15 -7.16
CA GLY A 339 18.70 -12.47 -6.83
C GLY A 339 17.16 -12.51 -6.80
N MET A 340 16.53 -11.48 -6.25
CA MET A 340 15.08 -11.36 -6.25
C MET A 340 14.51 -11.20 -7.68
N GLN A 341 15.15 -10.40 -8.52
CA GLN A 341 14.79 -10.26 -9.94
C GLN A 341 14.88 -11.60 -10.69
N ALA A 342 15.91 -12.39 -10.42
CA ALA A 342 16.06 -13.71 -11.02
C ALA A 342 14.94 -14.69 -10.62
N GLY A 343 14.23 -14.44 -9.53
CA GLY A 343 13.05 -15.19 -9.08
C GLY A 343 11.72 -14.62 -9.54
N ALA A 344 11.71 -13.54 -10.32
CA ALA A 344 10.49 -12.93 -10.81
C ALA A 344 9.89 -13.70 -11.99
N PRO A 345 8.55 -13.71 -12.16
CA PRO A 345 7.92 -14.41 -13.29
C PRO A 345 8.13 -13.71 -14.65
N VAL A 346 8.43 -12.43 -14.61
CA VAL A 346 8.65 -11.57 -15.79
C VAL A 346 10.06 -11.00 -15.71
N ASP A 347 10.74 -10.93 -16.84
CA ASP A 347 12.09 -10.35 -16.95
C ASP A 347 13.13 -10.94 -15.96
N SER A 348 12.99 -12.21 -15.56
CA SER A 348 13.92 -12.88 -14.65
C SER A 348 15.36 -12.95 -15.17
N PHE A 349 15.58 -12.84 -16.47
CA PHE A 349 16.89 -12.82 -17.12
C PHE A 349 17.57 -11.44 -17.08
N VAL A 350 16.86 -10.40 -16.67
CA VAL A 350 17.40 -9.05 -16.54
C VAL A 350 18.20 -8.97 -15.25
N VAL A 351 19.37 -8.36 -15.33
CA VAL A 351 20.22 -8.07 -14.17
C VAL A 351 20.09 -6.58 -13.86
N PRO A 352 19.32 -6.21 -12.81
CA PRO A 352 19.15 -4.80 -12.47
C PRO A 352 20.47 -4.20 -11.97
N GLU A 353 20.66 -2.92 -12.28
CA GLU A 353 21.79 -2.12 -11.82
C GLU A 353 21.27 -0.83 -11.17
N PRO A 354 22.01 -0.24 -10.21
CA PRO A 354 21.66 1.06 -9.66
C PRO A 354 21.67 2.14 -10.76
N TRP A 355 20.64 2.99 -10.76
CA TRP A 355 20.52 4.07 -11.72
C TRP A 355 19.85 5.32 -11.12
N ASP A 356 20.04 6.46 -11.77
CA ASP A 356 19.48 7.73 -11.33
C ASP A 356 17.98 7.78 -11.69
N MET A 357 17.12 7.75 -10.68
CA MET A 357 15.67 7.84 -10.86
C MET A 357 15.18 9.27 -10.58
N PRO A 358 14.26 9.80 -11.41
CA PRO A 358 13.63 11.09 -11.13
C PRO A 358 12.93 11.11 -9.77
N GLY A 359 13.21 12.11 -8.95
CA GLY A 359 12.60 12.27 -7.63
C GLY A 359 13.36 11.61 -6.47
N TYR A 360 14.53 11.02 -6.72
CA TYR A 360 15.39 10.44 -5.69
C TYR A 360 16.72 11.15 -5.62
N ASP A 361 17.25 11.34 -4.40
CA ASP A 361 18.55 12.00 -4.14
C ASP A 361 19.74 11.03 -4.24
N SER A 362 19.50 9.74 -4.42
CA SER A 362 20.51 8.69 -4.58
C SER A 362 20.09 7.74 -5.69
N GLN A 363 21.04 7.02 -6.27
CA GLN A 363 20.72 5.93 -7.17
C GLN A 363 19.83 4.90 -6.49
N VAL A 364 18.97 4.26 -7.26
CA VAL A 364 18.06 3.22 -6.79
C VAL A 364 18.25 1.97 -7.64
N ILE A 365 18.29 0.81 -7.01
CA ILE A 365 18.15 -0.48 -7.70
C ILE A 365 16.81 -1.07 -7.37
N MET A 366 16.11 -1.60 -8.38
CA MET A 366 14.77 -2.18 -8.23
C MET A 366 14.74 -3.60 -8.78
N ALA A 367 14.17 -4.52 -8.01
CA ALA A 367 13.71 -5.81 -8.49
C ALA A 367 12.19 -5.71 -8.72
N ALA A 368 11.76 -5.72 -9.98
CA ALA A 368 10.38 -5.37 -10.36
C ALA A 368 9.86 -6.19 -11.56
N GLY A 369 10.17 -7.47 -11.60
CA GLY A 369 9.68 -8.39 -12.65
C GLY A 369 8.22 -8.80 -12.43
N ALA A 370 7.28 -7.96 -12.83
CA ALA A 370 5.87 -8.05 -12.52
C ALA A 370 4.98 -7.99 -13.77
N PHE A 371 3.76 -8.57 -13.70
CA PHE A 371 2.73 -8.45 -14.73
C PHE A 371 2.09 -7.06 -14.76
N THR A 372 2.07 -6.37 -13.61
CA THR A 372 1.55 -5.02 -13.47
C THR A 372 2.68 -4.04 -13.24
N MET A 373 2.84 -3.08 -14.12
CA MET A 373 3.89 -2.06 -14.03
C MET A 373 3.69 -1.16 -12.80
N GLY A 374 4.81 -0.85 -12.14
CA GLY A 374 4.83 -0.01 -10.93
C GLY A 374 4.89 -0.80 -9.63
N SER A 375 4.79 -0.11 -8.50
CA SER A 375 4.81 -0.72 -7.15
C SER A 375 3.46 -1.40 -6.86
N SER A 376 3.30 -2.63 -7.34
CA SER A 376 2.08 -3.44 -7.22
C SER A 376 2.13 -4.37 -6.00
N ILE A 377 1.09 -5.21 -5.86
CA ILE A 377 1.03 -6.30 -4.86
C ILE A 377 1.92 -7.49 -5.22
N GLU A 378 2.59 -7.46 -6.35
CA GLU A 378 3.53 -8.50 -6.77
C GLU A 378 4.87 -8.38 -6.04
N LEU A 379 5.61 -9.49 -5.98
CA LEU A 379 6.92 -9.49 -5.33
C LEU A 379 7.86 -8.50 -6.01
N SER A 380 8.33 -7.53 -5.25
CA SER A 380 9.30 -6.54 -5.70
C SER A 380 10.14 -6.03 -4.53
N ALA A 381 11.25 -5.38 -4.84
CA ALA A 381 12.07 -4.69 -3.87
C ALA A 381 12.61 -3.39 -4.46
N ASP A 382 12.49 -2.34 -3.68
CA ASP A 382 13.04 -1.01 -3.97
C ASP A 382 14.20 -0.75 -3.00
N ALA A 383 15.36 -0.37 -3.52
CA ALA A 383 16.57 -0.27 -2.73
C ALA A 383 17.40 0.96 -3.11
N PRO A 384 17.18 2.12 -2.44
CA PRO A 384 18.05 3.28 -2.58
C PRO A 384 19.49 2.97 -2.14
N LEU A 385 20.46 3.34 -2.98
CA LEU A 385 21.88 3.08 -2.73
C LEU A 385 22.47 4.12 -1.76
N ARG A 386 21.98 4.10 -0.54
CA ARG A 386 22.43 4.98 0.56
C ARG A 386 22.32 4.24 1.89
N GLU A 387 23.07 4.68 2.90
CA GLU A 387 22.96 4.11 4.25
C GLU A 387 21.53 4.22 4.80
N PRO A 388 21.04 3.20 5.50
CA PRO A 388 21.73 1.97 5.96
C PRO A 388 21.76 0.83 4.92
N TYR A 389 21.65 1.11 3.63
CA TYR A 389 21.60 0.14 2.52
C TYR A 389 20.47 -0.89 2.75
N ALA A 390 19.28 -0.38 2.95
CA ALA A 390 18.10 -1.18 3.19
C ALA A 390 17.31 -1.42 1.89
N ALA A 391 16.78 -2.63 1.75
CA ALA A 391 15.80 -2.97 0.73
C ALA A 391 14.40 -2.96 1.35
N TRP A 392 13.45 -2.29 0.70
CA TRP A 392 12.03 -2.33 1.00
C TRP A 392 11.37 -3.29 0.03
N MET A 393 11.12 -4.51 0.47
CA MET A 393 10.41 -5.51 -0.32
C MET A 393 8.93 -5.54 0.04
N GLN A 394 8.11 -5.95 -0.92
CA GLN A 394 6.67 -6.04 -0.77
C GLN A 394 6.09 -7.12 -1.67
N GLY A 395 4.87 -7.58 -1.33
CA GLY A 395 4.03 -8.36 -2.22
C GLY A 395 4.40 -9.83 -2.37
N GLY A 396 3.72 -10.42 -3.32
CA GLY A 396 3.79 -11.84 -3.68
C GLY A 396 2.40 -12.41 -3.90
N PHE A 397 2.04 -12.80 -5.14
CA PHE A 397 0.72 -13.36 -5.47
C PHE A 397 0.45 -14.70 -4.80
N ASN A 398 1.48 -15.50 -4.62
CA ASN A 398 1.43 -16.71 -3.84
C ASN A 398 2.76 -16.89 -3.10
N PHE A 399 2.65 -17.40 -1.92
CA PHE A 399 3.79 -17.59 -1.04
C PHE A 399 4.86 -18.52 -1.64
N HIS A 400 4.48 -19.55 -2.37
CA HIS A 400 5.42 -20.55 -2.87
C HIS A 400 6.40 -19.99 -3.91
N SER A 401 5.91 -19.20 -4.87
CA SER A 401 6.79 -18.53 -5.85
C SER A 401 7.57 -17.39 -5.20
N ALA A 402 6.94 -16.62 -4.33
CA ALA A 402 7.59 -15.50 -3.63
C ALA A 402 8.70 -16.02 -2.69
N LYS A 403 8.48 -17.13 -1.98
CA LYS A 403 9.50 -17.83 -1.18
C LYS A 403 10.72 -18.16 -2.02
N ALA A 404 10.52 -18.72 -3.23
CA ALA A 404 11.64 -19.04 -4.13
C ALA A 404 12.42 -17.76 -4.52
N GLY A 405 11.73 -16.66 -4.82
CA GLY A 405 12.36 -15.37 -5.12
C GLY A 405 13.20 -14.83 -3.95
N VAL A 406 12.68 -14.89 -2.72
CA VAL A 406 13.40 -14.49 -1.50
C VAL A 406 14.62 -15.40 -1.26
N MET A 407 14.48 -16.70 -1.47
CA MET A 407 15.61 -17.66 -1.35
C MET A 407 16.67 -17.41 -2.43
N LEU A 408 16.28 -17.03 -3.66
CA LEU A 408 17.23 -16.66 -4.72
C LEU A 408 17.97 -15.37 -4.39
N ALA A 409 17.33 -14.40 -3.71
CA ALA A 409 18.02 -13.23 -3.18
C ALA A 409 19.12 -13.63 -2.18
N ALA A 410 18.80 -14.53 -1.23
CA ALA A 410 19.77 -15.06 -0.28
C ALA A 410 20.87 -15.86 -0.98
N GLN A 411 20.53 -16.69 -1.99
CA GLN A 411 21.53 -17.44 -2.78
C GLN A 411 22.50 -16.51 -3.51
N ALA A 412 22.00 -15.47 -4.16
CA ALA A 412 22.85 -14.50 -4.86
C ALA A 412 23.83 -13.78 -3.91
N MET A 413 23.42 -13.54 -2.67
CA MET A 413 24.29 -13.00 -1.62
C MET A 413 25.32 -14.03 -1.15
N HIS A 414 24.91 -15.29 -0.98
CA HIS A 414 25.79 -16.41 -0.60
C HIS A 414 26.89 -16.62 -1.65
N ASP A 415 26.53 -16.66 -2.94
CA ASP A 415 27.47 -16.87 -4.04
C ASP A 415 28.58 -15.80 -4.13
N ARG A 416 28.33 -14.63 -3.52
CA ARG A 416 29.28 -13.52 -3.41
C ARG A 416 29.99 -13.45 -2.06
N GLY A 417 29.75 -14.41 -1.15
CA GLY A 417 30.36 -14.44 0.18
C GLY A 417 29.88 -13.34 1.12
N LEU A 418 28.65 -12.86 0.93
CA LEU A 418 28.05 -11.77 1.72
C LEU A 418 27.19 -12.31 2.90
N ILE A 419 26.91 -13.60 2.90
CA ILE A 419 26.25 -14.34 4.01
C ILE A 419 26.89 -15.70 4.19
#